data_7da3d3544882addc69f585cf52047e95
#
_entry.id   7da3d3544882addc69f585cf52047e95
#
_cell.length_a   1.000
_cell.length_b   1.000
_cell.length_c   1.000
_cell.angle_alpha   90.00
_cell.angle_beta   90.00
_cell.angle_gamma   90.00
#
_symmetry.space_group_name_H-M   'P 1'
#
loop_
_entity.id
_entity.type
_entity.pdbx_description
1 polymer ?
#
loop_
_entity_poly.entity_id
_entity_poly.type
_entity_poly.pdbx_seq_one_letter_code
_entity_poly.pdbx_strand_id
1 'polypeptide(L)'
;MLFRSRLRALWSVGRGARGSVTADKPESGSVVMRIALEWRALKGGILALALLATGVVPLAAAPKRQQQQIERIPIATSIKVGQETLTPYGWAEFCSRNEVECPTNRLPAEDAQLSRDVWSAVRRVNLMVNAMIHPISDMDHWGVIDRWDLPKDGYGDCEDYVLLKRRLLMAEGLPRQSLLVTIVKDEKGEGHAVLTVKTDRGDFILDNMNDEVKPWADVPYVFVKRQSQTDPNMWEQIGEPTSAPLIVSRE
;
A
#
# COMPACT_ATOMS: atom_id res chain seq x y z
N MET A 1 36.65 50.37 17.08
CA MET A 1 37.89 49.60 16.79
C MET A 1 37.45 48.41 15.97
N LEU A 2 37.41 48.51 14.71
CA LEU A 2 38.33 48.17 13.61
C LEU A 2 39.06 46.79 13.83
N PHE A 3 38.61 45.74 13.13
CA PHE A 3 39.51 45.01 12.26
C PHE A 3 38.71 44.22 11.18
N ARG A 4 38.86 44.68 9.95
CA ARG A 4 38.55 43.98 8.71
C ARG A 4 39.75 43.09 8.34
N SER A 5 39.56 41.89 7.85
CA SER A 5 40.40 41.37 6.80
C SER A 5 39.69 40.36 5.92
N ARG A 6 39.76 40.66 4.64
CA ARG A 6 39.30 39.91 3.48
C ARG A 6 40.25 38.75 3.22
N LEU A 7 39.70 37.61 2.69
CA LEU A 7 40.48 36.81 1.75
C LEU A 7 39.53 36.29 0.67
N ARG A 8 39.75 36.82 -0.54
CA ARG A 8 39.25 36.27 -1.81
C ARG A 8 40.25 35.19 -2.23
N ALA A 9 39.77 34.03 -2.69
CA ALA A 9 40.53 33.16 -3.55
C ALA A 9 39.65 32.78 -4.75
N LEU A 10 40.17 33.19 -5.90
CA LEU A 10 39.77 32.89 -7.26
C LEU A 10 40.00 31.39 -7.54
N TRP A 11 39.05 30.76 -8.22
CA TRP A 11 39.33 29.59 -9.03
C TRP A 11 38.77 29.75 -10.43
N SER A 12 39.69 29.58 -11.37
CA SER A 12 39.63 29.82 -12.80
C SER A 12 38.84 28.74 -13.53
N VAL A 13 38.22 29.23 -14.62
CA VAL A 13 37.57 28.54 -15.70
C VAL A 13 38.53 27.55 -16.41
N GLY A 14 38.12 26.28 -16.51
CA GLY A 14 38.67 25.30 -17.44
C GLY A 14 37.64 24.95 -18.50
N ARG A 15 37.82 25.48 -19.73
CA ARG A 15 37.14 25.04 -20.95
C ARG A 15 37.82 23.79 -21.48
N GLY A 16 37.04 22.76 -21.81
CA GLY A 16 37.58 21.59 -22.51
C GLY A 16 36.51 20.63 -23.03
N ALA A 17 36.38 20.63 -24.36
CA ALA A 17 35.98 19.56 -25.27
C ALA A 17 34.50 19.15 -25.36
N ARG A 18 33.92 19.61 -26.47
CA ARG A 18 32.72 19.02 -27.14
C ARG A 18 33.10 17.65 -27.70
N GLY A 19 32.43 16.60 -27.22
CA GLY A 19 32.37 15.30 -27.86
C GLY A 19 30.93 15.08 -28.34
N SER A 20 30.70 15.13 -29.64
CA SER A 20 29.45 14.73 -30.29
C SER A 20 29.34 13.21 -30.27
N VAL A 21 28.37 12.67 -29.54
CA VAL A 21 27.97 11.27 -29.66
C VAL A 21 26.67 11.25 -30.45
N THR A 22 26.76 10.75 -31.68
CA THR A 22 25.65 10.44 -32.55
C THR A 22 24.83 9.31 -31.94
N ALA A 23 23.53 9.58 -31.76
CA ALA A 23 22.56 8.58 -31.34
C ALA A 23 22.29 7.62 -32.53
N ASP A 24 22.69 6.38 -32.34
CA ASP A 24 22.32 5.29 -33.21
C ASP A 24 21.00 4.69 -32.74
N LYS A 25 20.05 4.61 -33.71
CA LYS A 25 18.69 4.18 -33.51
C LYS A 25 18.62 2.66 -33.74
N PRO A 26 18.18 1.82 -32.80
CA PRO A 26 17.96 0.42 -33.11
C PRO A 26 16.69 0.23 -33.94
N GLU A 27 16.84 -0.34 -35.09
CA GLU A 27 15.77 -0.77 -35.98
C GLU A 27 14.93 -1.89 -35.34
N SER A 28 13.61 -1.75 -35.50
CA SER A 28 12.61 -2.74 -35.13
C SER A 28 12.65 -3.94 -36.10
N GLY A 29 13.29 -5.01 -35.67
CA GLY A 29 13.23 -6.31 -36.37
C GLY A 29 12.11 -7.17 -35.77
N SER A 30 10.94 -7.17 -36.43
CA SER A 30 9.88 -8.15 -36.17
C SER A 30 10.25 -9.50 -36.78
N VAL A 31 10.62 -10.47 -35.94
CA VAL A 31 10.81 -11.87 -36.36
C VAL A 31 9.43 -12.53 -36.39
N VAL A 32 8.85 -12.58 -37.60
CA VAL A 32 7.68 -13.42 -37.89
C VAL A 32 8.19 -14.84 -38.20
N MET A 33 8.05 -15.74 -37.25
CA MET A 33 8.35 -17.18 -37.42
C MET A 33 7.20 -17.82 -38.22
N ARG A 34 7.40 -17.94 -39.54
CA ARG A 34 6.52 -18.72 -40.44
C ARG A 34 6.86 -20.21 -40.27
N ILE A 35 5.97 -20.95 -39.62
CA ILE A 35 6.00 -22.41 -39.68
C ILE A 35 5.29 -22.84 -40.94
N ALA A 36 6.08 -23.31 -41.93
CA ALA A 36 5.57 -23.92 -43.12
C ALA A 36 5.24 -25.40 -42.84
N LEU A 37 3.96 -25.74 -42.89
CA LEU A 37 3.50 -27.14 -42.80
C LEU A 37 3.57 -27.74 -44.20
N GLU A 38 4.53 -28.59 -44.48
CA GLU A 38 4.59 -29.36 -45.70
C GLU A 38 3.66 -30.60 -45.60
N TRP A 39 2.62 -30.57 -46.42
CA TRP A 39 1.73 -31.73 -46.63
C TRP A 39 2.30 -32.63 -47.72
N ARG A 40 2.93 -33.71 -47.35
CA ARG A 40 3.22 -34.81 -48.31
C ARG A 40 2.00 -35.70 -48.41
N ALA A 41 1.40 -35.68 -49.59
CA ALA A 41 0.33 -36.61 -49.99
C ALA A 41 0.87 -38.03 -50.20
N LEU A 42 0.47 -38.97 -49.39
CA LEU A 42 0.60 -40.39 -49.67
C LEU A 42 -0.75 -40.92 -50.19
N LYS A 43 -0.77 -41.25 -51.48
CA LYS A 43 -1.85 -41.99 -52.11
C LYS A 43 -1.68 -43.46 -51.74
N GLY A 44 -2.59 -44.00 -50.98
CA GLY A 44 -2.70 -45.45 -50.67
C GLY A 44 -4.14 -45.77 -50.37
N GLY A 45 -4.82 -46.43 -51.34
CA GLY A 45 -6.21 -46.82 -51.19
C GLY A 45 -6.37 -47.98 -50.23
N ILE A 46 -7.29 -47.85 -49.30
CA ILE A 46 -7.82 -48.96 -48.49
C ILE A 46 -9.34 -48.79 -48.45
N LEU A 47 -9.99 -49.87 -48.86
CA LEU A 47 -11.42 -50.11 -48.86
C LEU A 47 -11.97 -49.95 -47.44
N ALA A 48 -12.76 -48.93 -47.18
CA ALA A 48 -13.36 -48.74 -45.86
C ALA A 48 -14.70 -49.44 -45.77
N LEU A 49 -14.75 -50.43 -44.93
CA LEU A 49 -15.97 -51.12 -44.47
C LEU A 49 -16.71 -50.15 -43.52
N ALA A 50 -17.87 -49.67 -43.93
CA ALA A 50 -18.69 -48.75 -43.13
C ALA A 50 -19.38 -49.53 -42.00
N LEU A 51 -18.82 -49.50 -40.79
CA LEU A 51 -19.51 -49.83 -39.56
C LEU A 51 -20.29 -48.61 -39.06
N LEU A 52 -21.61 -48.71 -39.12
CA LEU A 52 -22.55 -47.76 -38.50
C LEU A 52 -22.43 -47.88 -36.98
N ALA A 53 -21.49 -47.17 -36.39
CA ALA A 53 -21.46 -46.94 -34.94
C ALA A 53 -22.42 -45.81 -34.61
N THR A 54 -23.55 -46.13 -33.98
CA THR A 54 -24.45 -45.15 -33.36
C THR A 54 -23.71 -44.50 -32.17
N GLY A 55 -22.97 -43.46 -32.46
CA GLY A 55 -22.28 -42.67 -31.45
C GLY A 55 -23.28 -41.91 -30.59
N VAL A 56 -23.47 -42.34 -29.35
CA VAL A 56 -24.08 -41.52 -28.31
C VAL A 56 -23.14 -40.38 -28.03
N VAL A 57 -23.45 -39.19 -28.57
CA VAL A 57 -22.71 -37.96 -28.27
C VAL A 57 -22.99 -37.60 -26.80
N PRO A 58 -21.98 -37.64 -25.91
CA PRO A 58 -22.19 -37.20 -24.54
C PRO A 58 -22.56 -35.72 -24.59
N LEU A 59 -23.77 -35.40 -24.07
CA LEU A 59 -24.20 -34.04 -23.88
C LEU A 59 -23.20 -33.32 -22.96
N ALA A 60 -22.34 -32.49 -23.57
CA ALA A 60 -21.37 -31.73 -22.79
C ALA A 60 -22.11 -30.86 -21.77
N ALA A 61 -21.91 -31.12 -20.49
CA ALA A 61 -22.46 -30.35 -19.41
C ALA A 61 -22.06 -28.87 -19.63
N ALA A 62 -23.05 -28.00 -19.76
CA ALA A 62 -22.85 -26.56 -19.89
C ALA A 62 -21.96 -26.09 -18.71
N PRO A 63 -20.96 -25.23 -18.96
CA PRO A 63 -20.14 -24.70 -17.87
C PRO A 63 -21.04 -24.06 -16.85
N LYS A 64 -21.01 -24.50 -15.60
CA LYS A 64 -21.68 -23.86 -14.49
C LYS A 64 -21.21 -22.41 -14.49
N ARG A 65 -22.11 -21.49 -14.83
CA ARG A 65 -21.90 -20.06 -14.68
C ARG A 65 -21.51 -19.85 -13.21
N GLN A 66 -20.24 -19.61 -12.95
CA GLN A 66 -19.80 -19.13 -11.65
C GLN A 66 -20.58 -17.84 -11.43
N GLN A 67 -21.61 -17.92 -10.60
CA GLN A 67 -22.28 -16.75 -10.08
C GLN A 67 -21.17 -15.97 -9.37
N GLN A 68 -20.65 -14.93 -10.01
CA GLN A 68 -19.84 -13.94 -9.34
C GLN A 68 -20.72 -13.41 -8.21
N GLN A 69 -20.40 -13.88 -7.01
CA GLN A 69 -21.04 -13.42 -5.80
C GLN A 69 -20.75 -11.91 -5.77
N ILE A 70 -21.77 -11.10 -6.02
CA ILE A 70 -21.66 -9.64 -5.99
C ILE A 70 -21.32 -9.31 -4.54
N GLU A 71 -20.04 -9.11 -4.28
CA GLU A 71 -19.55 -8.74 -2.96
C GLU A 71 -20.22 -7.42 -2.58
N ARG A 72 -20.99 -7.44 -1.51
CA ARG A 72 -21.64 -6.24 -0.99
C ARG A 72 -20.59 -5.39 -0.33
N ILE A 73 -20.50 -4.12 -0.73
CA ILE A 73 -19.66 -3.15 -0.04
C ILE A 73 -20.21 -2.98 1.37
N PRO A 74 -19.41 -3.20 2.42
CA PRO A 74 -19.89 -3.07 3.79
C PRO A 74 -20.23 -1.61 4.14
N ILE A 75 -21.00 -1.44 5.19
CA ILE A 75 -21.31 -0.13 5.79
C ILE A 75 -20.81 -0.18 7.22
N ALA A 76 -20.13 0.85 7.65
CA ALA A 76 -19.62 1.02 9.00
C ALA A 76 -20.10 2.37 9.58
N THR A 77 -19.88 2.57 10.86
CA THR A 77 -19.97 3.89 11.48
C THR A 77 -18.64 4.62 11.34
N SER A 78 -18.61 5.92 11.64
CA SER A 78 -17.36 6.69 11.68
C SER A 78 -16.87 6.87 13.10
N ILE A 79 -15.54 6.82 13.28
CA ILE A 79 -14.88 7.08 14.55
C ILE A 79 -15.09 8.56 14.92
N LYS A 80 -15.55 8.79 16.13
CA LYS A 80 -15.61 10.15 16.69
C LYS A 80 -14.28 10.50 17.30
N VAL A 81 -13.76 11.65 16.92
CA VAL A 81 -12.52 12.20 17.47
C VAL A 81 -12.82 13.34 18.45
N GLY A 82 -11.93 13.52 19.40
CA GLY A 82 -11.98 14.56 20.41
C GLY A 82 -11.02 15.71 20.11
N GLN A 83 -10.34 16.17 21.15
CA GLN A 83 -9.40 17.29 21.07
C GLN A 83 -8.08 16.85 20.40
N GLU A 84 -7.31 17.87 19.98
CA GLU A 84 -5.92 17.67 19.56
C GLU A 84 -5.08 17.10 20.68
N THR A 85 -4.18 16.19 20.32
CA THR A 85 -3.28 15.51 21.25
C THR A 85 -1.86 15.47 20.71
N LEU A 86 -0.93 15.02 21.53
CA LEU A 86 0.48 14.96 21.16
C LEU A 86 0.72 14.00 20.00
N THR A 87 1.51 14.47 19.05
CA THR A 87 2.04 13.65 17.95
C THR A 87 2.91 12.52 18.51
N PRO A 88 2.77 11.26 18.04
CA PRO A 88 3.70 10.19 18.41
C PRO A 88 5.14 10.56 18.04
N TYR A 89 6.08 10.19 18.91
CA TYR A 89 7.50 10.48 18.67
C TYR A 89 7.98 9.81 17.38
N GLY A 90 7.63 8.54 17.15
CA GLY A 90 7.99 7.80 15.93
C GLY A 90 7.51 8.50 14.66
N TRP A 91 6.29 9.09 14.63
CA TRP A 91 5.83 9.88 13.50
C TRP A 91 6.68 11.14 13.28
N ALA A 92 6.97 11.89 14.35
CA ALA A 92 7.77 13.11 14.24
C ALA A 92 9.20 12.80 13.74
N GLU A 93 9.80 11.72 14.22
CA GLU A 93 11.11 11.27 13.79
C GLU A 93 11.10 10.75 12.34
N PHE A 94 10.08 9.96 11.96
CA PHE A 94 9.86 9.51 10.59
C PHE A 94 9.79 10.71 9.63
N CYS A 95 9.01 11.74 9.98
CA CYS A 95 8.87 12.94 9.18
C CYS A 95 10.19 13.71 9.01
N SER A 96 11.04 13.74 10.03
CA SER A 96 12.35 14.39 9.94
C SER A 96 13.28 13.73 8.92
N ARG A 97 13.08 12.44 8.66
CA ARG A 97 13.84 11.64 7.68
C ARG A 97 13.13 11.52 6.33
N ASN A 98 11.82 11.75 6.28
CA ASN A 98 10.98 11.52 5.11
C ASN A 98 9.98 12.70 4.89
N GLU A 99 10.50 13.91 4.70
CA GLU A 99 9.68 15.15 4.57
C GLU A 99 8.57 15.04 3.52
N VAL A 100 8.81 14.32 2.42
CA VAL A 100 7.85 14.13 1.33
C VAL A 100 6.60 13.36 1.80
N GLU A 101 6.72 12.48 2.78
CA GLU A 101 5.61 11.69 3.34
C GLU A 101 4.76 12.51 4.32
N CYS A 102 5.31 13.62 4.83
CA CYS A 102 4.72 14.45 5.88
C CYS A 102 4.51 15.92 5.41
N PRO A 103 3.74 16.15 4.36
CA PRO A 103 3.54 17.52 3.87
C PRO A 103 2.87 18.38 4.93
N THR A 104 3.32 19.61 5.06
CA THR A 104 2.81 20.58 6.05
C THR A 104 1.60 21.40 5.56
N ASN A 105 1.20 21.22 4.30
CA ASN A 105 0.03 21.89 3.76
C ASN A 105 -1.26 21.28 4.30
N ARG A 106 -2.11 22.11 4.85
CA ARG A 106 -3.46 21.71 5.26
C ARG A 106 -4.35 21.56 4.04
N LEU A 107 -5.15 20.51 4.06
CA LEU A 107 -6.16 20.24 3.04
C LEU A 107 -7.54 20.14 3.71
N PRO A 108 -8.64 20.46 3.00
CA PRO A 108 -9.98 20.17 3.51
C PRO A 108 -10.13 18.69 3.82
N ALA A 109 -10.92 18.36 4.85
CA ALA A 109 -11.27 16.97 5.14
C ALA A 109 -11.98 16.35 3.93
N GLU A 110 -11.57 15.12 3.58
CA GLU A 110 -12.09 14.40 2.43
C GLU A 110 -12.17 12.91 2.77
N ASP A 111 -13.36 12.34 2.65
CA ASP A 111 -13.58 10.91 2.79
C ASP A 111 -13.45 10.20 1.44
N ALA A 112 -12.84 9.03 1.41
CA ALA A 112 -12.77 8.25 0.19
C ALA A 112 -14.18 7.80 -0.25
N GLN A 113 -14.48 7.93 -1.54
CA GLN A 113 -15.73 7.43 -2.10
C GLN A 113 -15.64 5.91 -2.27
N LEU A 114 -16.34 5.15 -1.42
CA LEU A 114 -16.22 3.70 -1.36
C LEU A 114 -16.95 3.01 -2.50
N SER A 115 -16.37 2.99 -3.69
CA SER A 115 -16.78 2.18 -4.82
C SER A 115 -16.32 0.71 -4.67
N ARG A 116 -16.77 -0.16 -5.58
CA ARG A 116 -16.26 -1.55 -5.63
C ARG A 116 -14.77 -1.61 -5.94
N ASP A 117 -14.29 -0.74 -6.79
CA ASP A 117 -12.88 -0.69 -7.18
C ASP A 117 -12.02 -0.23 -6.01
N VAL A 118 -12.45 0.82 -5.29
CA VAL A 118 -11.79 1.30 -4.08
C VAL A 118 -11.78 0.22 -3.00
N TRP A 119 -12.91 -0.45 -2.77
CA TRP A 119 -12.98 -1.55 -1.80
C TRP A 119 -12.04 -2.70 -2.16
N SER A 120 -12.00 -3.07 -3.44
CA SER A 120 -11.08 -4.08 -3.94
C SER A 120 -9.61 -3.67 -3.78
N ALA A 121 -9.28 -2.39 -4.04
CA ALA A 121 -7.94 -1.85 -3.84
C ALA A 121 -7.51 -1.89 -2.37
N VAL A 122 -8.39 -1.45 -1.46
CA VAL A 122 -8.14 -1.45 -0.01
C VAL A 122 -7.84 -2.87 0.50
N ARG A 123 -8.65 -3.84 0.13
CA ARG A 123 -8.44 -5.26 0.51
C ARG A 123 -7.18 -5.85 -0.10
N ARG A 124 -6.94 -5.60 -1.37
CA ARG A 124 -5.75 -6.07 -2.08
C ARG A 124 -4.48 -5.53 -1.45
N VAL A 125 -4.44 -4.24 -1.14
CA VAL A 125 -3.27 -3.61 -0.51
C VAL A 125 -3.03 -4.19 0.88
N ASN A 126 -4.09 -4.37 1.71
CA ASN A 126 -3.94 -4.98 3.03
C ASN A 126 -3.30 -6.38 2.92
N LEU A 127 -3.91 -7.26 2.14
CA LEU A 127 -3.45 -8.64 1.98
C LEU A 127 -2.04 -8.70 1.39
N MET A 128 -1.76 -7.88 0.37
CA MET A 128 -0.46 -7.86 -0.29
C MET A 128 0.67 -7.43 0.64
N VAL A 129 0.46 -6.35 1.41
CA VAL A 129 1.49 -5.85 2.34
C VAL A 129 1.70 -6.84 3.47
N ASN A 130 0.63 -7.43 4.03
CA ASN A 130 0.73 -8.47 5.07
C ASN A 130 1.53 -9.70 4.59
N ALA A 131 1.37 -10.09 3.33
CA ALA A 131 2.10 -11.22 2.77
C ALA A 131 3.56 -10.88 2.38
N MET A 132 3.88 -9.61 2.17
CA MET A 132 5.16 -9.16 1.60
C MET A 132 6.19 -8.80 2.67
N ILE A 133 5.75 -8.29 3.80
CA ILE A 133 6.62 -7.84 4.88
C ILE A 133 6.76 -8.96 5.91
N HIS A 134 8.00 -9.17 6.37
CA HIS A 134 8.31 -10.11 7.44
C HIS A 134 8.30 -9.35 8.78
N PRO A 135 7.53 -9.81 9.77
CA PRO A 135 7.44 -9.13 11.05
C PRO A 135 8.77 -9.22 11.81
N ILE A 136 9.22 -8.08 12.32
CA ILE A 136 10.39 -7.95 13.19
C ILE A 136 10.21 -6.72 14.05
N SER A 137 10.52 -6.79 15.34
CA SER A 137 10.47 -5.61 16.19
C SER A 137 11.61 -4.64 15.89
N ASP A 138 11.40 -3.37 16.13
CA ASP A 138 12.43 -2.34 16.01
C ASP A 138 13.67 -2.64 16.85
N MET A 139 13.47 -3.22 18.02
CA MET A 139 14.57 -3.61 18.91
C MET A 139 15.45 -4.68 18.27
N ASP A 140 14.86 -5.67 17.58
CA ASP A 140 15.61 -6.74 16.92
C ASP A 140 16.17 -6.30 15.57
N HIS A 141 15.49 -5.37 14.90
CA HIS A 141 15.89 -4.88 13.59
C HIS A 141 16.98 -3.78 13.68
N TRP A 142 16.75 -2.79 14.55
CA TRP A 142 17.54 -1.55 14.61
C TRP A 142 18.23 -1.32 15.95
N GLY A 143 17.89 -2.10 16.99
CA GLY A 143 18.39 -1.91 18.36
C GLY A 143 17.80 -0.67 19.05
N VAL A 144 16.64 -0.19 18.61
CA VAL A 144 15.89 0.94 19.20
C VAL A 144 14.47 0.51 19.54
N ILE A 145 13.75 1.29 20.33
CA ILE A 145 12.44 0.86 20.88
C ILE A 145 11.29 1.14 19.89
N ASP A 146 11.36 2.23 19.12
CA ASP A 146 10.23 2.73 18.30
C ASP A 146 10.82 3.56 17.14
N ARG A 147 10.85 3.00 15.94
CA ARG A 147 11.42 3.62 14.75
C ARG A 147 10.56 3.38 13.52
N TRP A 148 9.73 4.31 13.22
CA TRP A 148 8.86 4.26 12.06
C TRP A 148 9.63 4.41 10.74
N ASP A 149 9.54 3.42 9.86
CA ASP A 149 10.20 3.44 8.56
C ASP A 149 9.31 2.87 7.45
N LEU A 150 9.68 3.13 6.20
CA LEU A 150 9.11 2.37 5.08
C LEU A 150 9.94 1.08 4.93
N PRO A 151 9.34 -0.11 5.00
CA PRO A 151 10.03 -1.40 5.05
C PRO A 151 10.64 -1.77 3.69
N LYS A 152 11.72 -1.08 3.28
CA LYS A 152 12.37 -1.21 1.97
C LYS A 152 13.15 -2.51 1.81
N ASP A 153 13.56 -3.10 2.90
CA ASP A 153 14.27 -4.38 2.97
C ASP A 153 13.34 -5.58 3.15
N GLY A 154 12.03 -5.33 3.29
CA GLY A 154 11.02 -6.36 3.46
C GLY A 154 10.79 -6.77 4.91
N TYR A 155 11.31 -6.04 5.88
CA TYR A 155 11.13 -6.28 7.30
C TYR A 155 10.54 -5.06 7.99
N GLY A 156 9.77 -5.25 9.06
CA GLY A 156 9.19 -4.16 9.84
C GLY A 156 8.13 -4.63 10.82
N ASP A 157 7.65 -3.70 11.66
CA ASP A 157 6.56 -3.95 12.60
C ASP A 157 5.30 -3.14 12.27
N CYS A 158 4.37 -3.00 13.19
CA CYS A 158 2.99 -2.60 12.86
C CYS A 158 2.89 -1.24 12.14
N GLU A 159 3.67 -0.24 12.53
CA GLU A 159 3.64 1.09 11.92
C GLU A 159 4.27 1.11 10.52
N ASP A 160 5.28 0.28 10.27
CA ASP A 160 5.91 0.16 8.96
C ASP A 160 4.93 -0.40 7.92
N TYR A 161 4.13 -1.41 8.33
CA TYR A 161 3.03 -1.91 7.50
C TYR A 161 2.00 -0.83 7.22
N VAL A 162 1.65 -0.03 8.23
CA VAL A 162 0.69 1.08 8.08
C VAL A 162 1.21 2.12 7.10
N LEU A 163 2.46 2.54 7.23
CA LEU A 163 3.10 3.51 6.34
C LEU A 163 3.13 3.02 4.89
N LEU A 164 3.48 1.76 4.68
CA LEU A 164 3.50 1.18 3.34
C LEU A 164 2.09 1.05 2.75
N LYS A 165 1.11 0.56 3.50
CA LYS A 165 -0.29 0.48 3.06
C LYS A 165 -0.83 1.85 2.68
N ARG A 166 -0.60 2.86 3.53
CA ARG A 166 -0.99 4.25 3.28
C ARG A 166 -0.39 4.77 1.97
N ARG A 167 0.90 4.60 1.77
CA ARG A 167 1.61 5.04 0.56
C ARG A 167 1.06 4.38 -0.70
N LEU A 168 0.81 3.08 -0.66
CA LEU A 168 0.27 2.33 -1.80
C LEU A 168 -1.15 2.76 -2.14
N LEU A 169 -2.01 2.98 -1.14
CA LEU A 169 -3.37 3.46 -1.36
C LEU A 169 -3.42 4.89 -1.90
N MET A 170 -2.51 5.77 -1.47
CA MET A 170 -2.35 7.08 -2.11
C MET A 170 -1.93 6.97 -3.58
N ALA A 171 -1.04 6.03 -3.90
CA ALA A 171 -0.64 5.75 -5.29
C ALA A 171 -1.79 5.18 -6.14
N GLU A 172 -2.76 4.51 -5.53
CA GLU A 172 -4.01 4.06 -6.16
C GLU A 172 -5.05 5.20 -6.31
N GLY A 173 -4.73 6.41 -5.85
CA GLY A 173 -5.57 7.60 -5.99
C GLY A 173 -6.50 7.91 -4.83
N LEU A 174 -6.39 7.20 -3.69
CA LEU A 174 -7.17 7.58 -2.50
C LEU A 174 -6.62 8.89 -1.90
N PRO A 175 -7.50 9.79 -1.45
CA PRO A 175 -7.06 11.04 -0.84
C PRO A 175 -6.29 10.78 0.46
N ARG A 176 -5.18 11.49 0.66
CA ARG A 176 -4.37 11.40 1.90
C ARG A 176 -5.23 11.57 3.16
N GLN A 177 -6.21 12.47 3.08
CA GLN A 177 -7.11 12.84 4.17
C GLN A 177 -7.99 11.67 4.64
N SER A 178 -8.14 10.64 3.82
CA SER A 178 -8.91 9.44 4.15
C SER A 178 -8.05 8.29 4.69
N LEU A 179 -6.72 8.45 4.72
CA LEU A 179 -5.76 7.40 5.08
C LEU A 179 -4.98 7.81 6.33
N LEU A 180 -5.53 7.46 7.50
CA LEU A 180 -5.13 8.00 8.79
C LEU A 180 -4.42 6.96 9.63
N VAL A 181 -3.14 7.18 9.94
CA VAL A 181 -2.42 6.37 10.92
C VAL A 181 -3.13 6.51 12.26
N THR A 182 -3.43 5.37 12.87
CA THR A 182 -4.24 5.29 14.09
C THR A 182 -3.52 4.43 15.12
N ILE A 183 -3.39 4.94 16.33
CA ILE A 183 -2.80 4.24 17.46
C ILE A 183 -3.92 3.66 18.30
N VAL A 184 -3.78 2.38 18.58
CA VAL A 184 -4.71 1.60 19.39
C VAL A 184 -3.97 0.86 20.50
N LYS A 185 -4.71 0.31 21.47
CA LYS A 185 -4.24 -0.75 22.35
C LYS A 185 -4.90 -2.05 21.92
N ASP A 186 -4.11 -3.08 21.83
CA ASP A 186 -4.62 -4.42 21.54
C ASP A 186 -5.31 -5.06 22.77
N GLU A 187 -5.75 -6.31 22.62
CA GLU A 187 -6.42 -7.07 23.71
C GLU A 187 -5.54 -7.29 24.95
N LYS A 188 -4.21 -7.18 24.81
CA LYS A 188 -3.27 -7.27 25.93
C LYS A 188 -2.98 -5.91 26.57
N GLY A 189 -3.50 -4.82 25.95
CA GLY A 189 -3.24 -3.44 26.37
C GLY A 189 -1.92 -2.88 25.85
N GLU A 190 -1.24 -3.58 24.93
CA GLU A 190 0.00 -3.14 24.29
C GLU A 190 -0.30 -2.13 23.16
N GLY A 191 0.65 -1.22 22.91
CA GLY A 191 0.54 -0.25 21.81
C GLY A 191 0.58 -0.96 20.47
N HIS A 192 -0.29 -0.52 19.53
CA HIS A 192 -0.37 -1.06 18.19
C HIS A 192 -0.78 0.03 17.21
N ALA A 193 -0.29 -0.04 15.96
CA ALA A 193 -0.66 0.86 14.89
C ALA A 193 -1.49 0.15 13.84
N VAL A 194 -2.56 0.83 13.38
CA VAL A 194 -3.41 0.39 12.29
C VAL A 194 -3.66 1.54 11.31
N LEU A 195 -4.01 1.22 10.07
CA LEU A 195 -4.46 2.24 9.12
C LEU A 195 -5.98 2.33 9.14
N THR A 196 -6.51 3.49 9.49
CA THR A 196 -7.93 3.80 9.29
C THR A 196 -8.14 4.34 7.88
N VAL A 197 -8.98 3.66 7.10
CA VAL A 197 -9.50 4.16 5.83
C VAL A 197 -10.87 4.77 6.09
N LYS A 198 -10.94 6.11 6.05
CA LYS A 198 -12.16 6.87 6.26
C LYS A 198 -12.91 7.02 4.94
N THR A 199 -14.17 6.62 4.93
CA THR A 199 -14.98 6.59 3.72
C THR A 199 -16.36 7.22 3.92
N ASP A 200 -17.05 7.50 2.81
CA ASP A 200 -18.45 7.92 2.79
C ASP A 200 -19.42 6.84 3.35
N ARG A 201 -18.91 5.63 3.65
CA ARG A 201 -19.67 4.51 4.25
C ARG A 201 -19.17 4.11 5.62
N GLY A 202 -18.35 4.95 6.28
CA GLY A 202 -17.75 4.74 7.59
C GLY A 202 -16.26 4.41 7.53
N ASP A 203 -15.72 4.06 8.68
CA ASP A 203 -14.27 3.87 8.87
C ASP A 203 -13.93 2.37 8.90
N PHE A 204 -12.92 1.97 8.13
CA PHE A 204 -12.44 0.60 8.02
C PHE A 204 -10.97 0.52 8.44
N ILE A 205 -10.59 -0.61 9.04
CA ILE A 205 -9.27 -0.85 9.60
C ILE A 205 -8.50 -1.84 8.72
N LEU A 206 -7.28 -1.45 8.35
CA LEU A 206 -6.26 -2.30 7.78
C LEU A 206 -5.19 -2.57 8.84
N ASP A 207 -4.90 -3.84 9.04
CA ASP A 207 -4.09 -4.33 10.15
C ASP A 207 -3.07 -5.36 9.63
N ASN A 208 -1.84 -5.37 10.15
CA ASN A 208 -0.86 -6.41 9.82
C ASN A 208 -1.16 -7.74 10.52
N MET A 209 -1.91 -7.71 11.61
CA MET A 209 -2.34 -8.90 12.35
C MET A 209 -3.60 -9.55 11.75
N ASN A 210 -4.27 -8.92 10.77
CA ASN A 210 -5.50 -9.42 10.18
C ASN A 210 -5.57 -9.11 8.69
N ASP A 211 -5.71 -10.15 7.88
CA ASP A 211 -5.84 -10.01 6.42
C ASP A 211 -7.20 -9.45 6.00
N GLU A 212 -8.23 -9.60 6.84
CA GLU A 212 -9.56 -9.06 6.59
C GLU A 212 -9.64 -7.59 6.98
N VAL A 213 -10.08 -6.76 6.04
CA VAL A 213 -10.43 -5.36 6.33
C VAL A 213 -11.77 -5.32 7.04
N LYS A 214 -11.79 -4.78 8.26
CA LYS A 214 -12.98 -4.74 9.14
C LYS A 214 -13.47 -3.33 9.39
N PRO A 215 -14.78 -3.17 9.64
CA PRO A 215 -15.30 -1.97 10.28
C PRO A 215 -14.55 -1.70 11.60
N TRP A 216 -14.30 -0.45 11.92
CA TRP A 216 -13.58 -0.09 13.14
C TRP A 216 -14.23 -0.62 14.43
N ALA A 217 -15.56 -0.75 14.44
CA ALA A 217 -16.32 -1.24 15.60
C ALA A 217 -16.22 -2.78 15.78
N ASP A 218 -15.71 -3.49 14.76
CA ASP A 218 -15.63 -4.96 14.75
C ASP A 218 -14.22 -5.47 15.07
N VAL A 219 -13.28 -4.55 15.37
CA VAL A 219 -11.93 -4.93 15.84
C VAL A 219 -11.85 -4.86 17.36
N PRO A 220 -11.10 -5.77 18.03
CA PRO A 220 -11.07 -5.85 19.47
C PRO A 220 -10.06 -4.88 20.11
N TYR A 221 -9.99 -3.64 19.59
CA TYR A 221 -8.99 -2.66 19.99
C TYR A 221 -9.60 -1.50 20.77
N VAL A 222 -8.81 -0.94 21.68
CA VAL A 222 -9.09 0.34 22.33
C VAL A 222 -8.41 1.44 21.52
N PHE A 223 -9.19 2.26 20.83
CA PHE A 223 -8.68 3.37 20.03
C PHE A 223 -8.19 4.50 20.93
N VAL A 224 -7.02 5.05 20.65
CA VAL A 224 -6.36 6.06 21.48
C VAL A 224 -6.28 7.41 20.76
N LYS A 225 -5.71 7.43 19.59
CA LYS A 225 -5.56 8.64 18.76
C LYS A 225 -5.33 8.30 17.30
N ARG A 226 -5.59 9.26 16.43
CA ARG A 226 -5.29 9.13 14.99
C ARG A 226 -4.82 10.46 14.43
N GLN A 227 -4.28 10.41 13.21
CA GLN A 227 -4.00 11.61 12.44
C GLN A 227 -5.28 12.40 12.14
N SER A 228 -5.14 13.73 12.08
CA SER A 228 -6.21 14.60 11.58
C SER A 228 -6.35 14.46 10.06
N GLN A 229 -7.58 14.51 9.56
CA GLN A 229 -7.84 14.52 8.12
C GLN A 229 -7.22 15.74 7.44
N THR A 230 -7.18 16.86 8.11
CA THR A 230 -6.75 18.14 7.50
C THR A 230 -5.24 18.33 7.50
N ASP A 231 -4.54 17.75 8.47
CA ASP A 231 -3.10 17.90 8.65
C ASP A 231 -2.51 16.60 9.19
N PRO A 232 -1.66 15.87 8.45
CA PRO A 232 -1.10 14.59 8.89
C PRO A 232 -0.15 14.72 10.09
N ASN A 233 0.29 15.95 10.42
CA ASN A 233 1.17 16.21 11.55
C ASN A 233 0.40 16.59 12.83
N MET A 234 -0.92 16.76 12.72
CA MET A 234 -1.82 16.93 13.86
C MET A 234 -2.50 15.61 14.21
N TRP A 235 -2.67 15.34 15.49
CA TRP A 235 -3.28 14.14 16.01
C TRP A 235 -4.47 14.45 16.88
N GLU A 236 -5.50 13.66 16.73
CA GLU A 236 -6.78 13.81 17.41
C GLU A 236 -7.00 12.61 18.34
N GLN A 237 -7.41 12.88 19.56
CA GLN A 237 -7.72 11.86 20.57
C GLN A 237 -8.98 11.07 20.18
N ILE A 238 -9.00 9.79 20.51
CA ILE A 238 -10.17 8.92 20.43
C ILE A 238 -10.43 8.33 21.81
N GLY A 239 -11.65 8.46 22.33
CA GLY A 239 -11.99 8.00 23.68
C GLY A 239 -11.41 8.89 24.78
N GLU A 240 -11.23 8.30 25.98
CA GLU A 240 -10.71 9.00 27.14
C GLU A 240 -9.19 9.30 27.03
N PRO A 241 -8.71 10.44 27.59
CA PRO A 241 -7.29 10.78 27.57
C PRO A 241 -6.43 9.71 28.21
N THR A 242 -5.36 9.29 27.51
CA THR A 242 -4.32 8.44 28.11
C THR A 242 -3.10 9.29 28.44
N SER A 243 -2.65 9.27 29.69
CA SER A 243 -1.50 10.04 30.16
C SER A 243 -0.13 9.39 29.87
N ALA A 244 -0.11 8.12 29.50
CA ALA A 244 1.14 7.39 29.25
C ALA A 244 1.54 7.51 27.78
N PRO A 245 2.84 7.71 27.47
CA PRO A 245 3.33 7.56 26.11
C PRO A 245 3.11 6.10 25.65
N LEU A 246 2.55 5.93 24.48
CA LEU A 246 2.40 4.62 23.85
C LEU A 246 3.58 4.42 22.91
N ILE A 247 4.38 3.41 23.16
CA ILE A 247 5.36 2.87 22.25
C ILE A 247 4.60 1.93 21.32
N VAL A 248 4.82 2.08 20.05
CA VAL A 248 4.19 1.29 19.00
C VAL A 248 5.31 0.56 18.30
N SER A 249 5.64 -0.61 18.78
CA SER A 249 6.62 -1.51 18.15
C SER A 249 6.23 -2.94 18.52
N ARG A 250 5.93 -3.73 17.50
CA ARG A 250 5.45 -5.09 17.74
C ARG A 250 5.75 -6.01 16.55
N GLU A 251 6.18 -7.23 16.90
CA GLU A 251 6.34 -8.35 15.97
C GLU A 251 5.02 -8.77 15.31
#